data_6d854f1889fc6ed96bfa54d009886441
#
_entry.id   6d854f1889fc6ed96bfa54d009886441
#
_cell.length_a   1.000
_cell.length_b   1.000
_cell.length_c   1.000
_cell.angle_alpha   90.00
_cell.angle_beta   90.00
_cell.angle_gamma   90.00
#
_symmetry.space_group_name_H-M   'P 1'
#
loop_
_entity.id
_entity.type
_entity.pdbx_description
1 polymer ?
#
loop_
_entity_poly.entity_id
_entity_poly.type
_entity_poly.pdbx_seq_one_letter_code
_entity_poly.pdbx_strand_id
1 'polypeptide(L)'
;MRVRVLGCGTSSGVPRIGNDWGACDPAEPRNQRTRVSVLVEHDDTRILVDTGPDMRQQLLAANVGTIDAVVWTHEHADHVFGIDDLRQVYHQLGRPVRGFARARTGARLETMFGYVFHGKDEYPPTVDLQVLPDELTIGSVKLSVVDQPHGSITSAGLRFEADGKAFGYATDISAMSVAMREMYRGLDLWIVDALRRRPHPTHPHLAQVLRWVTELAPRHAALTHMDHSMDYASLIAELPDGVEPAYDGQEFAL
;
A
#
# COMPACT_ATOMS: atom_id res chain seq x y z
N MET A 1 -11.63 -4.63 -12.39
CA MET A 1 -10.89 -3.83 -11.38
C MET A 1 -9.45 -3.72 -11.83
N ARG A 2 -8.83 -2.53 -11.76
CA ARG A 2 -7.40 -2.30 -12.04
C ARG A 2 -6.69 -1.94 -10.74
N VAL A 3 -5.52 -2.54 -10.52
CA VAL A 3 -4.65 -2.25 -9.38
C VAL A 3 -3.31 -1.75 -9.94
N ARG A 4 -2.88 -0.56 -9.51
CA ARG A 4 -1.59 0.01 -9.88
C ARG A 4 -0.70 0.08 -8.63
N VAL A 5 0.47 -0.50 -8.71
CA VAL A 5 1.54 -0.31 -7.72
C VAL A 5 2.16 1.06 -7.96
N LEU A 6 1.93 2.00 -7.06
CA LEU A 6 2.52 3.34 -7.15
C LEU A 6 3.97 3.34 -6.66
N GLY A 7 4.24 2.56 -5.63
CA GLY A 7 5.56 2.30 -5.08
C GLY A 7 5.60 0.95 -4.39
N CYS A 8 6.76 0.29 -4.40
CA CYS A 8 6.95 -1.05 -3.81
C CYS A 8 8.20 -1.17 -2.93
N GLY A 9 8.86 -0.06 -2.61
CA GLY A 9 10.04 -0.02 -1.75
C GLY A 9 9.70 0.09 -0.27
N THR A 10 10.62 -0.37 0.56
CA THR A 10 10.61 -0.21 2.02
C THR A 10 10.72 1.27 2.44
N SER A 11 10.67 1.54 3.74
CA SER A 11 10.69 2.89 4.33
C SER A 11 11.84 3.80 3.85
N SER A 12 12.98 3.25 3.48
CA SER A 12 14.12 4.00 2.92
C SER A 12 14.05 4.20 1.41
N GLY A 13 13.16 3.51 0.70
CA GLY A 13 13.20 3.38 -0.76
C GLY A 13 14.43 2.59 -1.26
N VAL A 14 14.54 2.43 -2.58
CA VAL A 14 15.73 1.90 -3.28
C VAL A 14 16.00 2.81 -4.48
N PRO A 15 17.22 3.37 -4.63
CA PRO A 15 18.33 3.30 -3.69
C PRO A 15 18.02 4.06 -2.39
N ARG A 16 18.77 3.74 -1.33
CA ARG A 16 18.79 4.53 -0.10
C ARG A 16 19.54 5.85 -0.31
N ILE A 17 19.33 6.80 0.60
CA ILE A 17 20.10 8.05 0.62
C ILE A 17 21.61 7.73 0.59
N GLY A 18 22.34 8.44 -0.25
CA GLY A 18 23.76 8.15 -0.55
C GLY A 18 23.95 7.25 -1.77
N ASN A 19 22.90 7.00 -2.54
CA ASN A 19 22.92 6.15 -3.74
C ASN A 19 23.29 4.69 -3.40
N ASP A 20 22.83 4.21 -2.24
CA ASP A 20 23.08 2.84 -1.77
C ASP A 20 22.04 1.88 -2.37
N TRP A 21 22.47 1.12 -3.37
CA TRP A 21 21.69 0.09 -4.07
C TRP A 21 21.77 -1.30 -3.42
N GLY A 22 22.68 -1.49 -2.45
CA GLY A 22 22.92 -2.79 -1.82
C GLY A 22 23.22 -3.89 -2.84
N ALA A 23 22.35 -4.89 -2.93
CA ALA A 23 22.46 -5.98 -3.91
C ALA A 23 21.67 -5.74 -5.20
N CYS A 24 20.91 -4.64 -5.29
CA CYS A 24 20.14 -4.30 -6.48
C CYS A 24 21.04 -3.72 -7.58
N ASP A 25 20.88 -4.22 -8.81
CA ASP A 25 21.57 -3.68 -9.99
C ASP A 25 21.02 -2.26 -10.32
N PRO A 26 21.85 -1.19 -10.29
CA PRO A 26 21.42 0.15 -10.67
C PRO A 26 20.97 0.28 -12.13
N ALA A 27 21.37 -0.63 -13.01
CA ALA A 27 21.00 -0.62 -14.42
C ALA A 27 19.61 -1.25 -14.68
N GLU A 28 19.05 -1.97 -13.72
CA GLU A 28 17.68 -2.51 -13.78
C GLU A 28 16.67 -1.47 -13.25
N PRO A 29 15.89 -0.80 -14.10
CA PRO A 29 15.02 0.30 -13.67
C PRO A 29 13.93 -0.13 -12.65
N ARG A 30 13.53 -1.42 -12.65
CA ARG A 30 12.56 -1.96 -11.70
C ARG A 30 13.12 -2.14 -10.28
N ASN A 31 14.42 -1.93 -10.09
CA ASN A 31 15.05 -1.83 -8.78
C ASN A 31 14.92 -0.44 -8.15
N GLN A 32 14.59 0.59 -8.93
CA GLN A 32 14.28 1.91 -8.39
C GLN A 32 12.87 1.87 -7.80
N ARG A 33 12.78 1.95 -6.45
CA ARG A 33 11.53 1.78 -5.71
C ARG A 33 11.28 2.95 -4.79
N THR A 34 10.17 3.63 -4.98
CA THR A 34 9.61 4.60 -4.04
C THR A 34 8.85 3.86 -2.92
N ARG A 35 8.47 4.58 -1.82
CA ARG A 35 7.76 3.94 -0.69
C ARG A 35 6.42 3.38 -1.12
N VAL A 36 6.01 2.30 -0.45
CA VAL A 36 4.82 1.53 -0.83
C VAL A 36 3.55 2.38 -0.87
N SER A 37 2.80 2.21 -1.93
CA SER A 37 1.43 2.69 -2.11
C SER A 37 0.80 1.96 -3.28
N VAL A 38 -0.51 1.79 -3.26
CA VAL A 38 -1.28 1.25 -4.39
C VAL A 38 -2.49 2.11 -4.69
N LEU A 39 -2.88 2.14 -5.96
CA LEU A 39 -4.13 2.74 -6.43
C LEU A 39 -5.05 1.63 -6.94
N VAL A 40 -6.26 1.58 -6.40
CA VAL A 40 -7.31 0.66 -6.85
C VAL A 40 -8.33 1.45 -7.65
N GLU A 41 -8.62 1.01 -8.87
CA GLU A 41 -9.57 1.67 -9.77
C GLU A 41 -10.61 0.67 -10.27
N HIS A 42 -11.88 1.05 -10.21
CA HIS A 42 -12.98 0.29 -10.77
C HIS A 42 -14.11 1.25 -11.17
N ASP A 43 -14.56 1.18 -12.42
CA ASP A 43 -15.42 2.19 -13.02
C ASP A 43 -14.88 3.62 -12.78
N ASP A 44 -15.70 4.51 -12.21
CA ASP A 44 -15.30 5.87 -11.85
C ASP A 44 -14.70 5.98 -10.43
N THR A 45 -14.52 4.85 -9.73
CA THR A 45 -14.02 4.83 -8.34
C THR A 45 -12.50 4.68 -8.30
N ARG A 46 -11.81 5.57 -7.56
CA ARG A 46 -10.38 5.54 -7.31
C ARG A 46 -10.09 5.57 -5.81
N ILE A 47 -9.41 4.56 -5.31
CA ILE A 47 -9.02 4.44 -3.90
C ILE A 47 -7.51 4.41 -3.81
N LEU A 48 -6.93 5.41 -3.16
CA LEU A 48 -5.50 5.45 -2.84
C LEU A 48 -5.26 4.75 -1.49
N VAL A 49 -4.27 3.89 -1.42
CA VAL A 49 -3.81 3.29 -0.16
C VAL A 49 -2.48 3.90 0.22
N ASP A 50 -2.46 4.55 1.37
CA ASP A 50 -1.35 5.30 1.95
C ASP A 50 -0.92 6.55 1.15
N THR A 51 -0.35 7.50 1.87
CA THR A 51 0.15 8.78 1.36
C THR A 51 1.61 8.96 1.78
N GLY A 52 2.47 8.05 1.34
CA GLY A 52 3.90 8.12 1.63
C GLY A 52 4.55 9.40 1.08
N PRO A 53 5.79 9.70 1.47
CA PRO A 53 6.48 10.94 1.06
C PRO A 53 6.68 11.06 -0.45
N ASP A 54 6.52 9.98 -1.21
CA ASP A 54 6.63 9.96 -2.68
C ASP A 54 5.27 10.15 -3.39
N MET A 55 4.15 10.27 -2.66
CA MET A 55 2.79 10.30 -3.21
C MET A 55 2.65 11.29 -4.38
N ARG A 56 3.21 12.51 -4.26
CA ARG A 56 3.15 13.50 -5.32
C ARG A 56 3.76 12.98 -6.63
N GLN A 57 4.96 12.42 -6.57
CA GLN A 57 5.64 11.89 -7.77
C GLN A 57 4.90 10.67 -8.33
N GLN A 58 4.40 9.81 -7.47
CA GLN A 58 3.63 8.63 -7.82
C GLN A 58 2.35 8.98 -8.56
N LEU A 59 1.56 9.95 -8.06
CA LEU A 59 0.33 10.39 -8.71
C LEU A 59 0.59 11.13 -10.04
N LEU A 60 1.67 11.92 -10.12
CA LEU A 60 2.09 12.55 -11.38
C LEU A 60 2.50 11.50 -12.43
N ALA A 61 3.30 10.51 -12.05
CA ALA A 61 3.70 9.41 -12.94
C ALA A 61 2.48 8.56 -13.40
N ALA A 62 1.50 8.39 -12.52
CA ALA A 62 0.25 7.70 -12.82
C ALA A 62 -0.74 8.54 -13.63
N ASN A 63 -0.49 9.84 -13.84
CA ASN A 63 -1.40 10.81 -14.45
C ASN A 63 -2.78 10.85 -13.72
N VAL A 64 -2.77 10.83 -12.38
CA VAL A 64 -3.96 10.83 -11.52
C VAL A 64 -4.03 12.15 -10.76
N GLY A 65 -5.11 12.92 -10.99
CA GLY A 65 -5.36 14.21 -10.32
C GLY A 65 -6.47 14.14 -9.27
N THR A 66 -7.34 13.12 -9.33
CA THR A 66 -8.47 12.97 -8.40
C THR A 66 -8.55 11.55 -7.86
N ILE A 67 -8.95 11.41 -6.61
CA ILE A 67 -9.23 10.15 -5.91
C ILE A 67 -10.52 10.30 -5.09
N ASP A 68 -11.30 9.24 -4.95
CA ASP A 68 -12.56 9.27 -4.19
C ASP A 68 -12.34 9.05 -2.71
N ALA A 69 -11.30 8.30 -2.37
CA ALA A 69 -10.94 8.03 -0.98
C ALA A 69 -9.44 7.71 -0.83
N VAL A 70 -8.94 7.98 0.38
CA VAL A 70 -7.66 7.46 0.89
C VAL A 70 -7.94 6.49 2.02
N VAL A 71 -7.24 5.36 2.04
CA VAL A 71 -7.23 4.41 3.15
C VAL A 71 -5.80 4.34 3.68
N TRP A 72 -5.59 4.71 4.96
CA TRP A 72 -4.29 4.55 5.61
C TRP A 72 -4.20 3.22 6.34
N THR A 73 -3.12 2.49 6.03
CA THR A 73 -2.85 1.20 6.67
C THR A 73 -2.40 1.38 8.11
N HIS A 74 -1.48 2.31 8.37
CA HIS A 74 -0.97 2.64 9.71
C HIS A 74 -0.21 3.98 9.70
N GLU A 75 0.30 4.41 10.87
CA GLU A 75 0.83 5.74 11.11
C GLU A 75 2.34 5.94 10.86
N HIS A 76 3.07 4.98 10.28
CA HIS A 76 4.50 5.16 10.00
C HIS A 76 4.76 6.20 8.91
N ALA A 77 5.91 6.86 8.99
CA ALA A 77 6.27 8.01 8.16
C ALA A 77 6.25 7.71 6.66
N ASP A 78 6.71 6.54 6.26
CA ASP A 78 6.74 6.07 4.88
C ASP A 78 5.35 5.83 4.27
N HIS A 79 4.31 5.77 5.11
CA HIS A 79 2.91 5.62 4.71
C HIS A 79 2.08 6.91 4.78
N VAL A 80 2.57 7.95 5.50
CA VAL A 80 1.71 9.10 5.80
C VAL A 80 2.31 10.47 5.49
N PHE A 81 3.64 10.62 5.32
CA PHE A 81 4.28 11.94 5.27
C PHE A 81 4.08 12.73 3.97
N GLY A 82 3.40 12.18 2.98
CA GLY A 82 2.93 12.90 1.79
C GLY A 82 1.50 13.45 1.91
N ILE A 83 0.88 13.34 3.09
CA ILE A 83 -0.53 13.70 3.30
C ILE A 83 -0.85 15.16 2.92
N ASP A 84 0.09 16.09 3.03
CA ASP A 84 -0.11 17.51 2.69
C ASP A 84 -0.41 17.72 1.19
N ASP A 85 0.11 16.84 0.31
CA ASP A 85 -0.16 16.91 -1.12
C ASP A 85 -1.63 16.59 -1.49
N LEU A 86 -2.42 16.01 -0.56
CA LEU A 86 -3.87 15.84 -0.74
C LEU A 86 -4.58 17.19 -0.90
N ARG A 87 -3.96 18.31 -0.52
CA ARG A 87 -4.48 19.64 -0.79
C ARG A 87 -4.67 19.89 -2.29
N GLN A 88 -3.79 19.38 -3.15
CA GLN A 88 -3.96 19.53 -4.59
C GLN A 88 -5.11 18.66 -5.12
N VAL A 89 -5.31 17.47 -4.55
CA VAL A 89 -6.46 16.61 -4.85
C VAL A 89 -7.76 17.31 -4.42
N TYR A 90 -7.79 17.90 -3.22
CA TYR A 90 -8.90 18.74 -2.74
C TYR A 90 -9.25 19.84 -3.74
N HIS A 91 -8.26 20.59 -4.24
CA HIS A 91 -8.51 21.67 -5.22
C HIS A 91 -9.08 21.13 -6.54
N GLN A 92 -8.67 19.97 -7.00
CA GLN A 92 -9.23 19.33 -8.20
C GLN A 92 -10.66 18.82 -7.98
N LEU A 93 -10.94 18.27 -6.79
CA LEU A 93 -12.27 17.75 -6.43
C LEU A 93 -13.27 18.84 -6.06
N GLY A 94 -12.82 20.01 -5.58
CA GLY A 94 -13.66 21.08 -5.01
C GLY A 94 -14.34 20.67 -3.68
N ARG A 95 -13.90 19.59 -3.04
CA ARG A 95 -14.41 19.11 -1.74
C ARG A 95 -13.31 18.34 -1.00
N PRO A 96 -13.44 18.16 0.34
CA PRO A 96 -12.52 17.33 1.10
C PRO A 96 -12.44 15.89 0.56
N VAL A 97 -11.23 15.35 0.54
CA VAL A 97 -10.98 13.94 0.22
C VAL A 97 -11.50 13.08 1.37
N ARG A 98 -12.25 12.03 1.07
CA ARG A 98 -12.66 11.07 2.11
C ARG A 98 -11.44 10.28 2.57
N GLY A 99 -11.14 10.31 3.86
CA GLY A 99 -10.01 9.60 4.47
C GLY A 99 -10.50 8.53 5.45
N PHE A 100 -9.90 7.35 5.42
CA PHE A 100 -10.25 6.24 6.30
C PHE A 100 -9.01 5.68 6.98
N ALA A 101 -9.05 5.57 8.30
CA ALA A 101 -8.00 4.97 9.10
C ALA A 101 -8.59 4.25 10.32
N ARG A 102 -7.94 3.18 10.80
CA ARG A 102 -8.30 2.61 12.10
C ARG A 102 -8.20 3.68 13.20
N ALA A 103 -9.03 3.59 14.23
CA ALA A 103 -9.17 4.63 15.25
C ALA A 103 -7.81 5.10 15.85
N ARG A 104 -6.90 4.16 16.12
CA ARG A 104 -5.54 4.48 16.60
C ARG A 104 -4.76 5.28 15.56
N THR A 105 -4.71 4.81 14.32
CA THR A 105 -4.02 5.48 13.22
C THR A 105 -4.61 6.87 12.98
N GLY A 106 -5.94 6.99 12.95
CA GLY A 106 -6.63 8.29 12.80
C GLY A 106 -6.22 9.29 13.89
N ALA A 107 -6.23 8.89 15.17
CA ALA A 107 -5.79 9.75 16.27
C ALA A 107 -4.33 10.20 16.14
N ARG A 108 -3.45 9.33 15.62
CA ARG A 108 -2.05 9.69 15.34
C ARG A 108 -1.94 10.66 14.18
N LEU A 109 -2.69 10.46 13.10
CA LEU A 109 -2.75 11.38 11.95
C LEU A 109 -3.23 12.76 12.40
N GLU A 110 -4.30 12.85 13.19
CA GLU A 110 -4.79 14.12 13.74
C GLU A 110 -3.74 14.83 14.61
N THR A 111 -2.98 14.08 15.41
CA THR A 111 -1.90 14.64 16.23
C THR A 111 -0.77 15.22 15.37
N MET A 112 -0.40 14.54 14.28
CA MET A 112 0.72 14.93 13.42
C MET A 112 0.33 16.00 12.40
N PHE A 113 -0.90 15.90 11.84
CA PHE A 113 -1.35 16.67 10.68
C PHE A 113 -2.72 17.31 10.90
N GLY A 114 -3.03 17.74 12.12
CA GLY A 114 -4.37 18.27 12.48
C GLY A 114 -4.90 19.35 11.53
N TYR A 115 -4.01 20.18 10.94
CA TYR A 115 -4.40 21.21 9.97
C TYR A 115 -5.03 20.63 8.69
N VAL A 116 -4.69 19.39 8.30
CA VAL A 116 -5.26 18.71 7.14
C VAL A 116 -6.73 18.37 7.37
N PHE A 117 -7.08 18.01 8.61
CA PHE A 117 -8.41 17.52 9.00
C PHE A 117 -9.34 18.61 9.57
N HIS A 118 -8.77 19.63 10.19
CA HIS A 118 -9.55 20.69 10.88
C HIS A 118 -9.43 22.04 10.19
N GLY A 119 -8.55 22.14 9.19
CA GLY A 119 -8.15 23.42 8.62
C GLY A 119 -7.28 24.22 9.59
N LYS A 120 -6.79 25.35 9.13
CA LYS A 120 -6.03 26.30 9.94
C LYS A 120 -6.12 27.70 9.35
N ASP A 121 -6.36 28.69 10.18
CA ASP A 121 -6.55 30.09 9.78
C ASP A 121 -7.67 30.19 8.72
N GLU A 122 -7.37 30.65 7.51
CA GLU A 122 -8.35 30.75 6.41
C GLU A 122 -8.37 29.51 5.50
N TYR A 123 -7.54 28.50 5.78
CA TYR A 123 -7.47 27.28 4.97
C TYR A 123 -8.49 26.24 5.48
N PRO A 124 -9.39 25.76 4.61
CA PRO A 124 -10.37 24.74 4.99
C PRO A 124 -9.70 23.37 5.19
N PRO A 125 -10.36 22.42 5.88
CA PRO A 125 -9.92 21.04 5.92
C PRO A 125 -9.87 20.45 4.51
N THR A 126 -8.80 19.71 4.21
CA THR A 126 -8.60 19.10 2.90
C THR A 126 -9.00 17.62 2.88
N VAL A 127 -9.12 17.01 4.05
CA VAL A 127 -9.53 15.63 4.24
C VAL A 127 -10.64 15.53 5.28
N ASP A 128 -11.68 14.76 4.96
CA ASP A 128 -12.74 14.30 5.87
C ASP A 128 -12.33 12.93 6.41
N LEU A 129 -11.74 12.91 7.61
CA LEU A 129 -11.22 11.69 8.24
C LEU A 129 -12.32 10.93 8.97
N GLN A 130 -12.47 9.66 8.64
CA GLN A 130 -13.44 8.74 9.21
C GLN A 130 -12.75 7.48 9.75
N VAL A 131 -13.35 6.86 10.76
CA VAL A 131 -12.88 5.57 11.27
C VAL A 131 -13.13 4.49 10.21
N LEU A 132 -12.07 3.76 9.86
CA LEU A 132 -12.13 2.62 8.94
C LEU A 132 -12.81 1.43 9.64
N PRO A 133 -14.03 1.02 9.24
CA PRO A 133 -14.71 -0.16 9.79
C PRO A 133 -14.12 -1.46 9.22
N ASP A 134 -14.62 -2.61 9.68
CA ASP A 134 -14.21 -3.92 9.13
C ASP A 134 -14.77 -4.17 7.72
N GLU A 135 -15.87 -3.54 7.37
CA GLU A 135 -16.43 -3.54 6.01
C GLU A 135 -16.86 -2.14 5.60
N LEU A 136 -16.56 -1.76 4.36
CA LEU A 136 -16.89 -0.46 3.79
C LEU A 136 -17.12 -0.62 2.29
N THR A 137 -18.03 0.18 1.73
CA THR A 137 -18.18 0.32 0.28
C THR A 137 -17.81 1.72 -0.15
N ILE A 138 -16.91 1.83 -1.11
CA ILE A 138 -16.48 3.09 -1.72
C ILE A 138 -16.79 3.03 -3.21
N GLY A 139 -17.78 3.80 -3.66
CA GLY A 139 -18.28 3.71 -5.03
C GLY A 139 -18.73 2.30 -5.39
N SER A 140 -18.13 1.69 -6.40
CA SER A 140 -18.42 0.32 -6.86
C SER A 140 -17.53 -0.76 -6.20
N VAL A 141 -16.65 -0.40 -5.26
CA VAL A 141 -15.68 -1.31 -4.65
C VAL A 141 -16.06 -1.62 -3.20
N LYS A 142 -16.21 -2.91 -2.87
CA LYS A 142 -16.32 -3.38 -1.48
C LYS A 142 -14.92 -3.55 -0.90
N LEU A 143 -14.71 -3.05 0.31
CA LEU A 143 -13.49 -3.16 1.09
C LEU A 143 -13.77 -3.93 2.38
N SER A 144 -13.02 -5.00 2.62
CA SER A 144 -12.96 -5.71 3.91
C SER A 144 -11.59 -5.49 4.55
N VAL A 145 -11.54 -5.36 5.87
CA VAL A 145 -10.36 -4.93 6.61
C VAL A 145 -10.09 -5.88 7.77
N VAL A 146 -8.82 -6.22 7.98
CA VAL A 146 -8.36 -6.99 9.14
C VAL A 146 -7.15 -6.31 9.78
N ASP A 147 -7.07 -6.33 11.11
CA ASP A 147 -5.89 -5.84 11.81
C ASP A 147 -4.74 -6.84 11.72
N GLN A 148 -3.60 -6.41 11.20
CA GLN A 148 -2.38 -7.19 11.01
C GLN A 148 -1.36 -6.83 12.10
N PRO A 149 -0.68 -7.80 12.73
CA PRO A 149 0.38 -7.49 13.68
C PRO A 149 1.58 -6.87 12.96
N HIS A 150 2.08 -5.74 13.48
CA HIS A 150 3.25 -5.04 12.99
C HIS A 150 4.08 -4.48 14.16
N GLY A 151 4.97 -5.29 14.71
CA GLY A 151 5.75 -4.93 15.90
C GLY A 151 4.84 -4.63 17.09
N SER A 152 4.90 -3.39 17.60
CA SER A 152 4.10 -2.90 18.74
C SER A 152 2.77 -2.26 18.33
N ILE A 153 2.48 -2.20 17.04
CA ILE A 153 1.25 -1.64 16.48
C ILE A 153 0.54 -2.66 15.58
N THR A 154 -0.58 -2.26 15.02
CA THR A 154 -1.25 -2.99 13.93
C THR A 154 -1.26 -2.14 12.67
N SER A 155 -1.17 -2.78 11.51
CA SER A 155 -1.51 -2.21 10.21
C SER A 155 -2.87 -2.74 9.75
N ALA A 156 -3.55 -2.05 8.85
CA ALA A 156 -4.78 -2.53 8.24
C ALA A 156 -4.45 -3.37 7.00
N GLY A 157 -4.77 -4.65 7.04
CA GLY A 157 -4.82 -5.50 5.86
C GLY A 157 -6.13 -5.29 5.12
N LEU A 158 -6.07 -5.21 3.79
CA LEU A 158 -7.18 -4.79 2.95
C LEU A 158 -7.53 -5.86 1.92
N ARG A 159 -8.83 -6.09 1.71
CA ARG A 159 -9.37 -6.89 0.61
C ARG A 159 -10.38 -6.04 -0.14
N PHE A 160 -10.14 -5.85 -1.42
CA PHE A 160 -11.01 -5.13 -2.36
C PHE A 160 -11.73 -6.13 -3.25
N GLU A 161 -13.04 -5.92 -3.44
CA GLU A 161 -13.87 -6.77 -4.28
C GLU A 161 -14.75 -5.93 -5.20
N ALA A 162 -14.77 -6.28 -6.48
CA ALA A 162 -15.65 -5.72 -7.51
C ALA A 162 -15.82 -6.72 -8.65
N ASP A 163 -17.03 -6.88 -9.21
CA ASP A 163 -17.36 -7.75 -10.34
C ASP A 163 -16.87 -9.19 -10.19
N GLY A 164 -16.95 -9.75 -8.98
CA GLY A 164 -16.51 -11.11 -8.68
C GLY A 164 -14.99 -11.31 -8.66
N LYS A 165 -14.23 -10.22 -8.71
CA LYS A 165 -12.77 -10.20 -8.57
C LYS A 165 -12.34 -9.75 -7.20
N ALA A 166 -11.24 -10.31 -6.70
CA ALA A 166 -10.74 -10.03 -5.36
C ALA A 166 -9.24 -9.71 -5.38
N PHE A 167 -8.88 -8.56 -4.79
CA PHE A 167 -7.51 -8.10 -4.58
C PHE A 167 -7.22 -7.97 -3.09
N GLY A 168 -6.13 -8.56 -2.61
CA GLY A 168 -5.63 -8.43 -1.25
C GLY A 168 -4.36 -7.57 -1.17
N TYR A 169 -4.31 -6.65 -0.21
CA TYR A 169 -3.13 -5.84 0.08
C TYR A 169 -2.70 -6.03 1.53
N ALA A 170 -1.49 -6.53 1.72
CA ALA A 170 -0.91 -6.86 3.03
C ALA A 170 0.51 -6.29 3.14
N THR A 171 0.62 -4.99 3.41
CA THR A 171 1.91 -4.37 3.77
C THR A 171 2.10 -4.37 5.28
N ASP A 172 3.35 -4.32 5.75
CA ASP A 172 3.71 -4.13 7.16
C ASP A 172 3.05 -5.15 8.09
N ILE A 173 3.37 -6.40 7.85
CA ILE A 173 2.84 -7.56 8.55
C ILE A 173 3.98 -8.39 9.15
N SER A 174 3.92 -8.75 10.43
CA SER A 174 4.92 -9.60 11.06
C SER A 174 4.51 -11.08 11.17
N ALA A 175 3.21 -11.35 11.20
CA ALA A 175 2.66 -12.72 11.35
C ALA A 175 1.27 -12.83 10.71
N MET A 176 0.88 -14.05 10.34
CA MET A 176 -0.40 -14.37 9.75
C MET A 176 -1.35 -14.95 10.81
N SER A 177 -2.43 -14.22 11.12
CA SER A 177 -3.49 -14.68 12.02
C SER A 177 -4.52 -15.58 11.29
N VAL A 178 -5.42 -16.21 12.05
CA VAL A 178 -6.53 -17.00 11.48
C VAL A 178 -7.45 -16.10 10.65
N ALA A 179 -7.85 -14.94 11.19
CA ALA A 179 -8.71 -13.99 10.50
C ALA A 179 -8.10 -13.49 9.17
N MET A 180 -6.79 -13.24 9.16
CA MET A 180 -6.08 -12.86 7.93
C MET A 180 -6.08 -13.99 6.90
N ARG A 181 -5.88 -15.24 7.32
CA ARG A 181 -5.96 -16.41 6.42
C ARG A 181 -7.34 -16.52 5.78
N GLU A 182 -8.40 -16.31 6.55
CA GLU A 182 -9.77 -16.31 6.03
C GLU A 182 -9.99 -15.18 5.03
N MET A 183 -9.56 -13.95 5.36
CA MET A 183 -9.73 -12.78 4.50
C MET A 183 -8.94 -12.89 3.19
N TYR A 184 -7.73 -13.46 3.22
CA TYR A 184 -6.87 -13.56 2.03
C TYR A 184 -7.07 -14.85 1.21
N ARG A 185 -8.11 -15.63 1.45
CA ARG A 185 -8.46 -16.78 0.59
C ARG A 185 -9.14 -16.35 -0.71
N GLY A 186 -8.86 -17.10 -1.79
CA GLY A 186 -9.56 -16.93 -3.06
C GLY A 186 -9.29 -15.61 -3.77
N LEU A 187 -8.10 -15.03 -3.58
CA LEU A 187 -7.69 -13.80 -4.25
C LEU A 187 -7.30 -14.07 -5.71
N ASP A 188 -7.72 -13.17 -6.61
CA ASP A 188 -7.17 -13.11 -7.96
C ASP A 188 -5.76 -12.50 -7.94
N LEU A 189 -5.51 -11.51 -7.06
CA LEU A 189 -4.21 -10.88 -6.84
C LEU A 189 -3.97 -10.68 -5.34
N TRP A 190 -2.75 -10.98 -4.89
CA TRP A 190 -2.29 -10.64 -3.54
C TRP A 190 -0.99 -9.84 -3.61
N ILE A 191 -1.03 -8.56 -3.25
CA ILE A 191 0.18 -7.75 -3.07
C ILE A 191 0.57 -7.84 -1.59
N VAL A 192 1.76 -8.38 -1.32
CA VAL A 192 2.17 -8.75 0.04
C VAL A 192 3.59 -8.29 0.35
N ASP A 193 3.79 -7.78 1.57
CA ASP A 193 5.10 -7.43 2.12
C ASP A 193 6.09 -8.60 2.01
N ALA A 194 7.27 -8.34 1.50
CA ALA A 194 8.41 -9.26 1.48
C ALA A 194 9.70 -8.45 1.64
N LEU A 195 9.93 -7.94 2.84
CA LEU A 195 10.95 -6.93 3.10
C LEU A 195 12.33 -7.32 2.54
N ARG A 196 12.79 -8.54 2.85
CA ARG A 196 14.14 -9.00 2.53
C ARG A 196 14.28 -10.52 2.66
N ARG A 197 15.44 -11.05 2.29
CA ARG A 197 15.74 -12.50 2.39
C ARG A 197 15.95 -12.99 3.81
N ARG A 198 16.48 -12.15 4.70
CA ARG A 198 16.79 -12.50 6.11
C ARG A 198 15.62 -12.16 7.02
N PRO A 199 15.39 -12.90 8.11
CA PRO A 199 14.36 -12.59 9.09
C PRO A 199 14.44 -11.15 9.60
N HIS A 200 13.27 -10.57 9.88
CA HIS A 200 13.09 -9.25 10.48
C HIS A 200 12.05 -9.34 11.60
N PRO A 201 12.17 -8.54 12.69
CA PRO A 201 11.26 -8.65 13.83
C PRO A 201 9.83 -8.18 13.52
N THR A 202 9.63 -7.27 12.58
CA THR A 202 8.34 -6.62 12.32
C THR A 202 7.81 -6.81 10.89
N HIS A 203 8.60 -7.42 10.00
CA HIS A 203 8.23 -7.69 8.61
C HIS A 203 8.54 -9.14 8.23
N PRO A 204 7.82 -9.73 7.28
CA PRO A 204 8.11 -11.06 6.79
C PRO A 204 9.34 -11.03 5.89
N HIS A 205 10.08 -12.12 5.90
CA HIS A 205 11.14 -12.36 4.94
C HIS A 205 10.65 -13.25 3.80
N LEU A 206 11.34 -13.22 2.66
CA LEU A 206 10.93 -13.89 1.43
C LEU A 206 10.44 -15.33 1.65
N ALA A 207 11.24 -16.19 2.32
CA ALA A 207 10.84 -17.58 2.54
C ALA A 207 9.58 -17.74 3.40
N GLN A 208 9.27 -16.79 4.27
CA GLN A 208 8.03 -16.78 5.04
C GLN A 208 6.83 -16.44 4.15
N VAL A 209 6.98 -15.44 3.30
CA VAL A 209 5.93 -15.03 2.36
C VAL A 209 5.62 -16.15 1.37
N LEU A 210 6.62 -16.82 0.81
CA LEU A 210 6.42 -17.95 -0.11
C LEU A 210 5.63 -19.09 0.55
N ARG A 211 5.82 -19.37 1.85
CA ARG A 211 4.96 -20.32 2.58
C ARG A 211 3.51 -19.85 2.66
N TRP A 212 3.27 -18.55 2.92
CA TRP A 212 1.91 -18.00 2.95
C TRP A 212 1.25 -18.02 1.57
N VAL A 213 2.00 -17.72 0.51
CA VAL A 213 1.51 -17.83 -0.87
C VAL A 213 1.11 -19.27 -1.20
N THR A 214 1.94 -20.25 -0.81
CA THR A 214 1.60 -21.67 -1.00
C THR A 214 0.36 -22.07 -0.21
N GLU A 215 0.20 -21.59 1.02
CA GLU A 215 -0.96 -21.88 1.89
C GLU A 215 -2.26 -21.26 1.37
N LEU A 216 -2.22 -19.98 0.96
CA LEU A 216 -3.40 -19.21 0.55
C LEU A 216 -3.75 -19.42 -0.93
N ALA A 217 -2.77 -19.82 -1.75
CA ALA A 217 -2.89 -20.10 -3.17
C ALA A 217 -3.65 -19.01 -3.96
N PRO A 218 -3.24 -17.72 -3.88
CA PRO A 218 -3.81 -16.71 -4.75
C PRO A 218 -3.50 -17.05 -6.20
N ARG A 219 -4.32 -16.57 -7.14
CA ARG A 219 -4.03 -16.79 -8.59
C ARG A 219 -2.74 -16.12 -9.01
N HIS A 220 -2.45 -14.95 -8.42
CA HIS A 220 -1.21 -14.19 -8.63
C HIS A 220 -0.78 -13.51 -7.33
N ALA A 221 0.53 -13.48 -7.06
CA ALA A 221 1.12 -12.78 -5.93
C ALA A 221 2.21 -11.83 -6.38
N ALA A 222 2.20 -10.58 -5.87
CA ALA A 222 3.25 -9.60 -6.12
C ALA A 222 3.90 -9.18 -4.79
N LEU A 223 5.24 -9.25 -4.75
CA LEU A 223 6.00 -8.90 -3.55
C LEU A 223 6.19 -7.38 -3.48
N THR A 224 5.91 -6.77 -2.34
CA THR A 224 6.07 -5.34 -2.10
C THR A 224 6.89 -5.05 -0.84
N HIS A 225 7.09 -3.78 -0.50
CA HIS A 225 7.86 -3.29 0.66
C HIS A 225 9.32 -3.79 0.67
N MET A 226 9.89 -4.01 -0.51
CA MET A 226 11.20 -4.64 -0.69
C MET A 226 12.35 -3.67 -0.41
N ASP A 227 13.37 -4.16 0.31
CA ASP A 227 14.60 -3.41 0.55
C ASP A 227 15.64 -3.62 -0.58
N HIS A 228 16.78 -2.96 -0.45
CA HIS A 228 17.90 -2.97 -1.41
C HIS A 228 18.66 -4.32 -1.50
N SER A 229 18.23 -5.38 -0.80
CA SER A 229 18.75 -6.74 -0.95
C SER A 229 17.90 -7.61 -1.91
N MET A 230 16.78 -7.04 -2.39
CA MET A 230 15.76 -7.73 -3.18
C MET A 230 15.87 -7.33 -4.65
N ASP A 231 16.97 -7.73 -5.30
CA ASP A 231 17.21 -7.45 -6.73
C ASP A 231 16.15 -8.08 -7.62
N TYR A 232 15.59 -7.30 -8.56
CA TYR A 232 14.46 -7.69 -9.39
C TYR A 232 14.78 -8.92 -10.27
N ALA A 233 15.90 -8.88 -11.00
CA ALA A 233 16.26 -9.95 -11.93
C ALA A 233 16.55 -11.26 -11.19
N SER A 234 17.22 -11.17 -10.04
CA SER A 234 17.47 -12.32 -9.17
C SER A 234 16.18 -12.92 -8.64
N LEU A 235 15.21 -12.08 -8.24
CA LEU A 235 13.90 -12.56 -7.76
C LEU A 235 13.13 -13.27 -8.88
N ILE A 236 13.04 -12.68 -10.08
CA ILE A 236 12.36 -13.32 -11.23
C ILE A 236 12.95 -14.70 -11.54
N ALA A 237 14.25 -14.87 -11.39
CA ALA A 237 14.91 -16.15 -11.69
C ALA A 237 14.65 -17.26 -10.64
N GLU A 238 14.24 -16.90 -9.42
CA GLU A 238 14.07 -17.86 -8.31
C GLU A 238 12.63 -18.05 -7.82
N LEU A 239 11.74 -17.09 -8.12
CA LEU A 239 10.35 -17.15 -7.65
C LEU A 239 9.55 -18.21 -8.40
N PRO A 240 8.62 -18.91 -7.73
CA PRO A 240 7.74 -19.86 -8.39
C PRO A 240 6.75 -19.17 -9.33
N ASP A 241 6.19 -19.93 -10.27
CA ASP A 241 5.15 -19.47 -11.19
C ASP A 241 3.99 -18.80 -10.43
N GLY A 242 3.51 -17.67 -10.95
CA GLY A 242 2.44 -16.89 -10.35
C GLY A 242 2.89 -15.97 -9.19
N VAL A 243 4.19 -15.91 -8.91
CA VAL A 243 4.78 -14.98 -7.93
C VAL A 243 5.83 -14.10 -8.61
N GLU A 244 5.73 -12.78 -8.45
CA GLU A 244 6.71 -11.84 -9.01
C GLU A 244 7.06 -10.72 -8.03
N PRO A 245 8.23 -10.08 -8.14
CA PRO A 245 8.49 -8.83 -7.44
C PRO A 245 7.71 -7.70 -8.11
N ALA A 246 7.03 -6.86 -7.33
CA ALA A 246 6.42 -5.66 -7.85
C ALA A 246 7.48 -4.63 -8.26
N TYR A 247 7.07 -3.69 -9.12
CA TYR A 247 7.85 -2.49 -9.46
C TYR A 247 6.95 -1.28 -9.56
N ASP A 248 7.53 -0.09 -9.38
CA ASP A 248 6.80 1.17 -9.41
C ASP A 248 6.16 1.38 -10.80
N GLY A 249 4.86 1.64 -10.81
CA GLY A 249 4.07 1.82 -12.03
C GLY A 249 3.48 0.52 -12.60
N GLN A 250 3.71 -0.64 -12.00
CA GLN A 250 3.12 -1.91 -12.45
C GLN A 250 1.60 -1.90 -12.33
N GLU A 251 0.91 -2.43 -13.35
CA GLU A 251 -0.55 -2.53 -13.39
C GLU A 251 -1.03 -3.98 -13.51
N PHE A 252 -2.08 -4.28 -12.76
CA PHE A 252 -2.81 -5.55 -12.84
C PHE A 252 -4.27 -5.27 -13.23
N ALA A 253 -4.74 -5.95 -14.27
CA ALA A 253 -6.15 -5.97 -14.69
C ALA A 253 -6.80 -7.28 -14.19
N LEU A 254 -7.83 -7.18 -13.34
CA LEU A 254 -8.55 -8.31 -12.75
C LEU A 254 -9.91 -8.52 -13.37
#